data_8fe06904d2bd9e1a81bcd64ef3d54ed0
#
_entry.id   8fe06904d2bd9e1a81bcd64ef3d54ed0
#
_cell.length_a   1.000
_cell.length_b   1.000
_cell.length_c   1.000
_cell.angle_alpha   90.00
_cell.angle_beta   90.00
_cell.angle_gamma   90.00
#
_symmetry.space_group_name_H-M   'P 1'
#
loop_
_entity.id
_entity.type
_entity.pdbx_description
1 polymer ?
#
loop_
_entity_poly.entity_id
_entity_poly.type
_entity_poly.pdbx_seq_one_letter_code
_entity_poly.pdbx_strand_id
1 'polypeptide(L)'
;MATNGSSRSVSIKKLEGKSVAIVALGESQLDYHMSISHSVKFDEVWAINSMCAVIKADRVFMMDPASRFFDTEDAGPQTKIMRETLPKLKCPVYSCVKDKRVPRIELYPIESLIDDVGCGYFNNTISYAIAFALWNKVGRLSIYGADFTYKRNRHFAEMGRSCCEFWLSKCIDKGMDIKIASKSSLLDTNIPEKYKLYGYHRLDDPPVVYFDEGQLKITKHSEVQMEHSEPVGISGRTDNVEVVDTVSLRPPEPNKF
;
A
#
# COMPACT_ATOMS: atom_id res chain seq x y z
N MET A 1 -22.72 -39.43 -3.23
CA MET A 1 -23.62 -38.30 -2.95
C MET A 1 -22.82 -37.02 -3.13
N ALA A 2 -23.09 -36.31 -4.22
CA ALA A 2 -22.35 -35.10 -4.58
C ALA A 2 -22.93 -33.91 -3.78
N THR A 3 -22.12 -33.29 -2.96
CA THR A 3 -22.48 -32.03 -2.28
C THR A 3 -22.23 -30.88 -3.24
N ASN A 4 -23.34 -30.36 -3.79
CA ASN A 4 -23.33 -29.11 -4.56
C ASN A 4 -22.95 -27.93 -3.66
N GLY A 5 -21.66 -27.58 -3.65
CA GLY A 5 -21.19 -26.29 -3.17
C GLY A 5 -21.49 -25.21 -4.20
N SER A 6 -22.61 -24.53 -4.07
CA SER A 6 -22.92 -23.31 -4.83
C SER A 6 -21.96 -22.22 -4.38
N SER A 7 -20.80 -22.08 -5.06
CA SER A 7 -19.98 -20.90 -4.96
C SER A 7 -20.78 -19.72 -5.54
N ARG A 8 -21.29 -18.84 -4.68
CA ARG A 8 -21.77 -17.54 -5.11
C ARG A 8 -20.59 -16.81 -5.75
N SER A 9 -20.54 -16.79 -7.07
CA SER A 9 -19.64 -15.93 -7.82
C SER A 9 -19.95 -14.49 -7.40
N VAL A 10 -19.09 -13.94 -6.55
CA VAL A 10 -19.07 -12.49 -6.30
C VAL A 10 -18.91 -11.83 -7.67
N SER A 11 -19.80 -10.92 -8.00
CA SER A 11 -19.92 -10.31 -9.34
C SER A 11 -18.63 -9.55 -9.70
N ILE A 12 -17.67 -10.25 -10.26
CA ILE A 12 -16.36 -9.74 -10.70
C ILE A 12 -16.51 -8.69 -11.81
N LYS A 13 -17.55 -8.79 -12.63
CA LYS A 13 -17.76 -7.92 -13.79
C LYS A 13 -18.03 -6.43 -13.50
N LYS A 14 -18.25 -6.04 -12.26
CA LYS A 14 -18.71 -4.68 -11.93
C LYS A 14 -17.59 -3.63 -11.90
N LEU A 15 -16.32 -4.02 -11.80
CA LEU A 15 -15.16 -3.11 -11.66
C LEU A 15 -14.24 -3.09 -12.87
N GLU A 16 -14.42 -4.00 -13.82
CA GLU A 16 -13.60 -4.08 -15.03
C GLU A 16 -13.64 -2.75 -15.80
N GLY A 17 -12.46 -2.21 -16.09
CA GLY A 17 -12.30 -0.95 -16.80
C GLY A 17 -12.61 0.32 -15.99
N LYS A 18 -13.07 0.18 -14.74
CA LYS A 18 -13.45 1.29 -13.87
C LYS A 18 -12.24 2.07 -13.34
N SER A 19 -12.50 3.30 -12.92
CA SER A 19 -11.53 4.15 -12.24
C SER A 19 -11.77 4.12 -10.73
N VAL A 20 -10.74 3.74 -9.97
CA VAL A 20 -10.81 3.56 -8.52
C VAL A 20 -9.78 4.43 -7.82
N ALA A 21 -10.15 5.05 -6.71
CA ALA A 21 -9.23 5.71 -5.80
C ALA A 21 -9.06 4.88 -4.52
N ILE A 22 -7.83 4.53 -4.16
CA ILE A 22 -7.47 4.03 -2.82
C ILE A 22 -6.97 5.21 -2.01
N VAL A 23 -7.56 5.42 -0.82
CA VAL A 23 -7.19 6.51 0.08
C VAL A 23 -6.78 5.93 1.43
N ALA A 24 -5.49 6.08 1.76
CA ALA A 24 -4.88 5.63 3.01
C ALA A 24 -4.56 6.84 3.92
N LEU A 25 -3.85 6.59 5.03
CA LEU A 25 -3.73 7.53 6.16
C LEU A 25 -2.52 8.48 6.09
N GLY A 26 -1.64 8.35 5.11
CA GLY A 26 -0.47 9.21 4.95
C GLY A 26 -0.84 10.64 4.52
N GLU A 27 0.13 11.56 4.62
CA GLU A 27 -0.08 12.99 4.35
C GLU A 27 -0.57 13.28 2.92
N SER A 28 -0.17 12.47 1.95
CA SER A 28 -0.60 12.64 0.55
C SER A 28 -2.10 12.34 0.32
N GLN A 29 -2.85 11.94 1.36
CA GLN A 29 -4.32 11.91 1.29
C GLN A 29 -4.91 13.28 0.95
N LEU A 30 -4.22 14.38 1.28
CA LEU A 30 -4.65 15.72 0.93
C LEU A 30 -4.78 15.91 -0.59
N ASP A 31 -3.95 15.23 -1.38
CA ASP A 31 -4.02 15.26 -2.84
C ASP A 31 -5.34 14.65 -3.36
N TYR A 32 -5.93 13.69 -2.62
CA TYR A 32 -7.27 13.18 -2.93
C TYR A 32 -8.32 14.28 -2.76
N HIS A 33 -8.30 15.00 -1.64
CA HIS A 33 -9.25 16.10 -1.40
C HIS A 33 -9.11 17.21 -2.42
N MET A 34 -7.88 17.54 -2.82
CA MET A 34 -7.62 18.49 -3.90
C MET A 34 -8.15 17.97 -5.24
N SER A 35 -7.92 16.71 -5.57
CA SER A 35 -8.40 16.10 -6.81
C SER A 35 -9.92 16.20 -6.95
N ILE A 36 -10.66 15.83 -5.91
CA ILE A 36 -12.13 15.93 -5.95
C ILE A 36 -12.62 17.38 -5.98
N SER A 37 -11.93 18.34 -5.33
CA SER A 37 -12.25 19.76 -5.40
C SER A 37 -12.05 20.34 -6.82
N HIS A 38 -11.13 19.76 -7.60
CA HIS A 38 -10.92 20.06 -9.01
C HIS A 38 -11.76 19.18 -9.95
N SER A 39 -12.85 18.61 -9.44
CA SER A 39 -13.83 17.85 -10.22
C SER A 39 -13.31 16.54 -10.81
N VAL A 40 -12.21 15.97 -10.30
CA VAL A 40 -11.80 14.61 -10.63
C VAL A 40 -12.83 13.63 -10.07
N LYS A 41 -13.29 12.70 -10.90
CA LYS A 41 -14.30 11.72 -10.54
C LYS A 41 -13.71 10.32 -10.59
N PHE A 42 -14.11 9.49 -9.63
CA PHE A 42 -13.80 8.08 -9.57
C PHE A 42 -15.11 7.28 -9.61
N ASP A 43 -15.09 6.11 -10.22
CA ASP A 43 -16.24 5.21 -10.22
C ASP A 43 -16.46 4.61 -8.83
N GLU A 44 -15.37 4.30 -8.10
CA GLU A 44 -15.39 3.93 -6.69
C GLU A 44 -14.23 4.56 -5.92
N VAL A 45 -14.46 4.80 -4.63
CA VAL A 45 -13.47 5.27 -3.66
C VAL A 45 -13.35 4.24 -2.55
N TRP A 46 -12.13 3.77 -2.31
CA TRP A 46 -11.83 2.73 -1.32
C TRP A 46 -11.02 3.32 -0.16
N ALA A 47 -11.53 3.20 1.05
CA ALA A 47 -10.85 3.67 2.24
C ALA A 47 -10.02 2.56 2.88
N ILE A 48 -8.84 2.92 3.36
CA ILE A 48 -7.98 2.05 4.16
C ILE A 48 -8.14 2.38 5.64
N ASN A 49 -8.49 1.37 6.44
CA ASN A 49 -8.62 1.50 7.89
C ASN A 49 -9.48 2.73 8.31
N SER A 50 -8.99 3.54 9.24
CA SER A 50 -9.73 4.68 9.81
C SER A 50 -10.00 5.82 8.81
N MET A 51 -9.48 5.76 7.59
CA MET A 51 -9.87 6.70 6.55
C MET A 51 -11.38 6.63 6.24
N CYS A 52 -12.03 5.51 6.52
CA CYS A 52 -13.49 5.37 6.41
C CYS A 52 -14.31 6.32 7.30
N ALA A 53 -13.67 6.93 8.31
CA ALA A 53 -14.30 7.95 9.14
C ALA A 53 -14.18 9.37 8.57
N VAL A 54 -13.28 9.57 7.58
CA VAL A 54 -12.95 10.88 7.02
C VAL A 54 -13.59 11.09 5.66
N ILE A 55 -13.66 10.04 4.83
CA ILE A 55 -14.19 10.12 3.48
C ILE A 55 -15.41 9.22 3.29
N LYS A 56 -16.28 9.58 2.34
CA LYS A 56 -17.33 8.68 1.86
C LYS A 56 -16.69 7.64 0.96
N ALA A 57 -16.70 6.38 1.40
CA ALA A 57 -16.13 5.27 0.67
C ALA A 57 -17.21 4.32 0.13
N ASP A 58 -16.93 3.72 -1.03
CA ASP A 58 -17.74 2.65 -1.62
C ASP A 58 -17.33 1.27 -1.08
N ARG A 59 -16.08 1.13 -0.63
CA ARG A 59 -15.51 -0.05 0.05
C ARG A 59 -14.51 0.38 1.11
N VAL A 60 -14.39 -0.43 2.15
CA VAL A 60 -13.37 -0.26 3.20
C VAL A 60 -12.51 -1.53 3.23
N PHE A 61 -11.21 -1.37 3.28
CA PHE A 61 -10.26 -2.44 3.53
C PHE A 61 -9.68 -2.27 4.93
N MET A 62 -9.88 -3.29 5.76
CA MET A 62 -9.43 -3.36 7.14
C MET A 62 -9.02 -4.80 7.42
N MET A 63 -7.75 -5.12 7.18
CA MET A 63 -7.29 -6.52 7.28
C MET A 63 -7.03 -6.96 8.73
N ASP A 64 -6.95 -6.03 9.67
CA ASP A 64 -7.02 -6.38 11.09
C ASP A 64 -8.41 -6.90 11.47
N PRO A 65 -8.52 -7.89 12.36
CA PRO A 65 -9.81 -8.29 12.90
C PRO A 65 -10.48 -7.14 13.66
N ALA A 66 -11.80 -6.99 13.54
CA ALA A 66 -12.54 -5.93 14.22
C ALA A 66 -12.39 -5.98 15.74
N SER A 67 -12.16 -7.17 16.31
CA SER A 67 -11.88 -7.36 17.75
C SER A 67 -10.70 -6.51 18.24
N ARG A 68 -9.71 -6.25 17.39
CA ARG A 68 -8.59 -5.35 17.74
C ARG A 68 -9.05 -3.96 18.17
N PHE A 69 -10.13 -3.44 17.56
CA PHE A 69 -10.66 -2.13 17.89
C PHE A 69 -11.73 -2.17 19.00
N PHE A 70 -12.42 -3.29 19.16
CA PHE A 70 -13.48 -3.41 20.14
C PHE A 70 -13.01 -3.95 21.49
N ASP A 71 -12.01 -4.82 21.48
CA ASP A 71 -11.62 -5.59 22.67
C ASP A 71 -10.23 -5.21 23.19
N THR A 72 -9.47 -4.39 22.46
CA THR A 72 -8.14 -3.89 22.87
C THR A 72 -8.00 -2.38 22.62
N GLU A 73 -6.91 -1.80 23.12
CA GLU A 73 -6.53 -0.40 22.88
C GLU A 73 -5.22 -0.26 22.11
N ASP A 74 -4.72 -1.36 21.51
CA ASP A 74 -3.40 -1.44 20.88
C ASP A 74 -3.30 -0.70 19.53
N ALA A 75 -4.42 -0.34 18.92
CA ALA A 75 -4.45 0.46 17.69
C ALA A 75 -4.31 1.98 17.95
N GLY A 76 -4.05 2.38 19.20
CA GLY A 76 -3.86 3.78 19.57
C GLY A 76 -5.07 4.67 19.22
N PRO A 77 -4.86 5.88 18.68
CA PRO A 77 -5.97 6.80 18.36
C PRO A 77 -7.00 6.23 17.39
N GLN A 78 -6.61 5.27 16.53
CA GLN A 78 -7.53 4.62 15.60
C GLN A 78 -8.57 3.74 16.31
N THR A 79 -8.27 3.21 17.49
CA THR A 79 -9.17 2.33 18.27
C THR A 79 -10.53 2.97 18.46
N LYS A 80 -10.57 4.17 19.02
CA LYS A 80 -11.83 4.89 19.27
C LYS A 80 -12.57 5.19 17.96
N ILE A 81 -11.87 5.73 16.98
CA ILE A 81 -12.44 6.11 15.68
C ILE A 81 -13.08 4.88 14.99
N MET A 82 -12.37 3.77 14.93
CA MET A 82 -12.87 2.55 14.30
C MET A 82 -14.03 1.92 15.06
N ARG A 83 -13.96 1.89 16.39
CA ARG A 83 -15.04 1.40 17.26
C ARG A 83 -16.36 2.15 17.04
N GLU A 84 -16.30 3.46 16.85
CA GLU A 84 -17.46 4.31 16.61
C GLU A 84 -17.98 4.27 15.18
N THR A 85 -17.08 4.05 14.20
CA THR A 85 -17.39 4.14 12.77
C THR A 85 -17.85 2.83 12.17
N LEU A 86 -17.13 1.73 12.43
CA LEU A 86 -17.37 0.43 11.80
C LEU A 86 -18.82 -0.06 11.88
N PRO A 87 -19.53 0.04 13.02
CA PRO A 87 -20.92 -0.43 13.10
C PRO A 87 -21.90 0.36 12.23
N LYS A 88 -21.55 1.59 11.86
CA LYS A 88 -22.42 2.54 11.14
C LYS A 88 -22.19 2.51 9.62
N LEU A 89 -21.13 1.84 9.16
CA LEU A 89 -20.81 1.77 7.72
C LEU A 89 -21.92 1.07 6.94
N LYS A 90 -22.22 1.61 5.76
CA LYS A 90 -23.23 1.04 4.85
C LYS A 90 -22.59 0.32 3.67
N CYS A 91 -21.32 0.58 3.40
CA CYS A 91 -20.54 -0.07 2.34
C CYS A 91 -19.88 -1.37 2.85
N PRO A 92 -19.47 -2.28 1.97
CA PRO A 92 -18.69 -3.47 2.33
C PRO A 92 -17.39 -3.11 3.05
N VAL A 93 -17.05 -3.89 4.07
CA VAL A 93 -15.80 -3.81 4.82
C VAL A 93 -15.07 -5.13 4.67
N TYR A 94 -14.01 -5.16 3.89
CA TYR A 94 -13.19 -6.37 3.71
C TYR A 94 -12.26 -6.58 4.89
N SER A 95 -12.31 -7.77 5.49
CA SER A 95 -11.48 -8.15 6.62
C SER A 95 -11.13 -9.64 6.59
N CYS A 96 -10.16 -10.05 7.42
CA CYS A 96 -9.75 -11.46 7.52
C CYS A 96 -10.75 -12.33 8.28
N VAL A 97 -11.64 -11.76 9.10
CA VAL A 97 -12.62 -12.49 9.91
C VAL A 97 -13.89 -11.68 10.08
N LYS A 98 -15.03 -12.35 10.17
CA LYS A 98 -16.33 -11.73 10.45
C LYS A 98 -16.45 -11.34 11.93
N ASP A 99 -17.12 -10.20 12.19
CA ASP A 99 -17.50 -9.77 13.53
C ASP A 99 -18.96 -9.26 13.52
N LYS A 100 -19.77 -9.80 14.41
CA LYS A 100 -21.21 -9.45 14.47
C LYS A 100 -21.46 -7.98 14.78
N ARG A 101 -20.49 -7.29 15.40
CA ARG A 101 -20.56 -5.87 15.73
C ARG A 101 -20.42 -4.97 14.50
N VAL A 102 -19.94 -5.53 13.39
CA VAL A 102 -19.77 -4.83 12.11
C VAL A 102 -20.55 -5.55 11.01
N PRO A 103 -21.83 -5.20 10.83
CA PRO A 103 -22.74 -5.96 9.95
C PRO A 103 -22.34 -6.01 8.47
N ARG A 104 -21.45 -5.11 8.06
CA ARG A 104 -20.98 -4.98 6.67
C ARG A 104 -19.65 -5.65 6.40
N ILE A 105 -19.10 -6.42 7.36
CA ILE A 105 -17.88 -7.20 7.11
C ILE A 105 -18.16 -8.30 6.09
N GLU A 106 -17.37 -8.27 5.04
CA GLU A 106 -17.18 -9.35 4.08
C GLU A 106 -15.79 -9.96 4.26
N LEU A 107 -15.70 -11.29 4.19
CA LEU A 107 -14.39 -11.93 4.18
C LEU A 107 -13.67 -11.57 2.90
N TYR A 108 -12.42 -11.14 3.05
CA TYR A 108 -11.57 -10.93 1.91
C TYR A 108 -11.36 -12.26 1.16
N PRO A 109 -11.59 -12.30 -0.17
CA PRO A 109 -11.57 -13.56 -0.93
C PRO A 109 -10.14 -14.00 -1.25
N ILE A 110 -9.32 -14.23 -0.20
CA ILE A 110 -7.88 -14.42 -0.34
C ILE A 110 -7.52 -15.65 -1.16
N GLU A 111 -8.19 -16.78 -0.94
CA GLU A 111 -7.92 -18.03 -1.65
C GLU A 111 -8.18 -17.87 -3.15
N SER A 112 -9.38 -17.43 -3.52
CA SER A 112 -9.75 -17.22 -4.93
C SER A 112 -8.83 -16.20 -5.62
N LEU A 113 -8.43 -15.13 -4.91
CA LEU A 113 -7.52 -14.14 -5.47
C LEU A 113 -6.12 -14.74 -5.69
N ILE A 114 -5.59 -15.49 -4.73
CA ILE A 114 -4.28 -16.13 -4.83
C ILE A 114 -4.29 -17.16 -5.97
N ASP A 115 -5.34 -17.96 -6.08
CA ASP A 115 -5.49 -18.96 -7.14
C ASP A 115 -5.49 -18.30 -8.53
N ASP A 116 -6.23 -17.20 -8.70
CA ASP A 116 -6.34 -16.50 -9.99
C ASP A 116 -5.09 -15.69 -10.36
N VAL A 117 -4.41 -15.08 -9.37
CA VAL A 117 -3.25 -14.21 -9.59
C VAL A 117 -1.92 -14.97 -9.47
N GLY A 118 -1.93 -16.14 -8.83
CA GLY A 118 -0.75 -17.00 -8.63
C GLY A 118 0.27 -16.48 -7.62
N CYS A 119 -0.14 -15.61 -6.69
CA CYS A 119 0.74 -15.00 -5.69
C CYS A 119 0.01 -14.62 -4.41
N GLY A 120 0.65 -14.90 -3.24
CA GLY A 120 0.13 -14.61 -1.90
C GLY A 120 1.09 -13.78 -1.05
N TYR A 121 1.60 -12.66 -1.56
CA TYR A 121 2.51 -11.78 -0.84
C TYR A 121 1.78 -10.54 -0.30
N PHE A 122 1.45 -10.54 1.01
CA PHE A 122 0.71 -9.47 1.67
C PHE A 122 1.29 -9.17 3.05
N ASN A 123 1.63 -7.91 3.33
CA ASN A 123 2.14 -7.49 4.63
C ASN A 123 1.50 -6.20 5.16
N ASN A 124 0.56 -5.61 4.42
CA ASN A 124 -0.18 -4.43 4.85
C ASN A 124 -1.53 -4.32 4.12
N THR A 125 -2.48 -3.60 4.69
CA THR A 125 -3.85 -3.47 4.15
C THR A 125 -3.90 -2.86 2.75
N ILE A 126 -2.98 -1.95 2.40
CA ILE A 126 -2.95 -1.29 1.08
C ILE A 126 -2.66 -2.31 -0.02
N SER A 127 -1.73 -3.25 0.22
CA SER A 127 -1.41 -4.30 -0.75
C SER A 127 -2.61 -5.20 -1.06
N TYR A 128 -3.45 -5.50 -0.08
CA TYR A 128 -4.72 -6.21 -0.30
C TYR A 128 -5.68 -5.42 -1.21
N ALA A 129 -5.80 -4.11 -1.00
CA ALA A 129 -6.65 -3.27 -1.83
C ALA A 129 -6.13 -3.20 -3.28
N ILE A 130 -4.80 -3.08 -3.49
CA ILE A 130 -4.18 -3.09 -4.83
C ILE A 130 -4.41 -4.45 -5.52
N ALA A 131 -4.18 -5.56 -4.82
CA ALA A 131 -4.40 -6.90 -5.36
C ALA A 131 -5.87 -7.13 -5.71
N PHE A 132 -6.81 -6.60 -4.91
CA PHE A 132 -8.24 -6.65 -5.20
C PHE A 132 -8.60 -5.86 -6.47
N ALA A 133 -7.94 -4.71 -6.69
CA ALA A 133 -8.10 -3.94 -7.93
C ALA A 133 -7.61 -4.73 -9.14
N LEU A 134 -6.45 -5.37 -9.04
CA LEU A 134 -5.90 -6.24 -10.08
C LEU A 134 -6.84 -7.40 -10.41
N TRP A 135 -7.30 -8.10 -9.38
CA TRP A 135 -8.20 -9.26 -9.54
C TRP A 135 -9.53 -8.88 -10.21
N ASN A 136 -10.04 -7.68 -9.90
CA ASN A 136 -11.28 -7.15 -10.49
C ASN A 136 -11.06 -6.40 -11.81
N LYS A 137 -9.85 -6.41 -12.38
CA LYS A 137 -9.50 -5.79 -13.67
C LYS A 137 -9.86 -4.30 -13.74
N VAL A 138 -9.60 -3.57 -12.67
CA VAL A 138 -9.75 -2.11 -12.64
C VAL A 138 -8.93 -1.50 -13.76
N GLY A 139 -9.48 -0.51 -14.48
CA GLY A 139 -8.80 0.11 -15.61
C GLY A 139 -7.82 1.20 -15.18
N ARG A 140 -8.21 1.99 -14.17
CA ARG A 140 -7.35 3.04 -13.57
C ARG A 140 -7.38 2.94 -12.06
N LEU A 141 -6.20 2.96 -11.45
CA LEU A 141 -6.02 2.96 -10.00
C LEU A 141 -5.24 4.20 -9.56
N SER A 142 -5.88 5.05 -8.75
CA SER A 142 -5.25 6.22 -8.15
C SER A 142 -5.01 5.98 -6.67
N ILE A 143 -3.80 6.24 -6.16
CA ILE A 143 -3.40 5.93 -4.78
C ILE A 143 -2.99 7.20 -4.07
N TYR A 144 -3.60 7.43 -2.91
CA TYR A 144 -3.40 8.58 -2.03
C TYR A 144 -3.13 8.11 -0.61
N GLY A 145 -2.30 8.82 0.11
CA GLY A 145 -2.01 8.51 1.52
C GLY A 145 -1.20 7.25 1.77
N ALA A 146 -0.55 6.69 0.74
CA ALA A 146 0.32 5.53 0.85
C ALA A 146 1.79 5.98 0.81
N ASP A 147 2.24 6.72 1.83
CA ASP A 147 3.49 7.47 1.78
C ASP A 147 4.68 6.71 2.36
N PHE A 148 4.44 5.73 3.24
CA PHE A 148 5.48 4.92 3.90
C PHE A 148 6.61 5.75 4.55
N THR A 149 6.28 6.91 5.13
CA THR A 149 7.22 7.86 5.74
C THR A 149 7.29 7.74 7.27
N TYR A 150 7.41 6.53 7.79
CA TYR A 150 7.47 6.28 9.24
C TYR A 150 8.83 6.69 9.82
N LYS A 151 8.89 7.83 10.50
CA LYS A 151 10.15 8.40 11.07
C LYS A 151 10.89 7.45 12.02
N ARG A 152 10.19 6.59 12.75
CA ARG A 152 10.77 5.74 13.80
C ARG A 152 10.86 4.26 13.43
N ASN A 153 10.30 3.83 12.31
CA ASN A 153 10.27 2.43 11.90
C ASN A 153 10.47 2.30 10.38
N ARG A 154 11.67 2.63 9.93
CA ARG A 154 12.04 2.59 8.50
C ARG A 154 11.87 1.20 7.92
N HIS A 155 12.31 0.17 8.65
CA HIS A 155 12.21 -1.21 8.17
C HIS A 155 10.75 -1.61 7.87
N PHE A 156 9.83 -1.27 8.76
CA PHE A 156 8.40 -1.51 8.54
C PHE A 156 7.86 -0.72 7.33
N ALA A 157 8.31 0.54 7.18
CA ALA A 157 7.94 1.37 6.03
C ALA A 157 8.41 0.75 4.71
N GLU A 158 9.68 0.33 4.66
CA GLU A 158 10.29 -0.28 3.48
C GLU A 158 9.63 -1.60 3.10
N MET A 159 9.35 -2.47 4.09
CA MET A 159 8.62 -3.71 3.85
C MET A 159 7.22 -3.43 3.26
N GLY A 160 6.49 -2.47 3.82
CA GLY A 160 5.16 -2.10 3.35
C GLY A 160 5.19 -1.52 1.94
N ARG A 161 6.15 -0.63 1.67
CA ARG A 161 6.39 -0.04 0.36
C ARG A 161 6.69 -1.11 -0.68
N SER A 162 7.66 -1.98 -0.42
CA SER A 162 8.08 -3.06 -1.34
C SER A 162 6.92 -3.99 -1.69
N CYS A 163 6.08 -4.33 -0.71
CA CYS A 163 4.91 -5.16 -0.94
C CYS A 163 3.88 -4.47 -1.85
N CYS A 164 3.63 -3.16 -1.65
CA CYS A 164 2.74 -2.41 -2.52
C CYS A 164 3.32 -2.27 -3.94
N GLU A 165 4.61 -1.98 -4.08
CA GLU A 165 5.29 -1.85 -5.37
C GLU A 165 5.28 -3.17 -6.15
N PHE A 166 5.43 -4.31 -5.46
CA PHE A 166 5.25 -5.63 -6.07
C PHE A 166 3.86 -5.78 -6.72
N TRP A 167 2.79 -5.40 -6.02
CA TRP A 167 1.44 -5.48 -6.56
C TRP A 167 1.18 -4.45 -7.66
N LEU A 168 1.74 -3.24 -7.53
CA LEU A 168 1.66 -2.20 -8.56
C LEU A 168 2.36 -2.64 -9.85
N SER A 169 3.52 -3.28 -9.76
CA SER A 169 4.19 -3.85 -10.93
C SER A 169 3.31 -4.84 -11.68
N LYS A 170 2.62 -5.74 -10.96
CA LYS A 170 1.65 -6.67 -11.56
C LYS A 170 0.46 -5.94 -12.22
N CYS A 171 -0.01 -4.85 -11.62
CA CYS A 171 -1.08 -4.03 -12.20
C CYS A 171 -0.63 -3.37 -13.50
N ILE A 172 0.57 -2.80 -13.52
CA ILE A 172 1.18 -2.15 -14.69
C ILE A 172 1.38 -3.18 -15.82
N ASP A 173 1.89 -4.36 -15.50
CA ASP A 173 2.07 -5.47 -16.46
C ASP A 173 0.74 -5.89 -17.13
N LYS A 174 -0.37 -5.79 -16.41
CA LYS A 174 -1.72 -6.03 -16.95
C LYS A 174 -2.36 -4.82 -17.64
N GLY A 175 -1.61 -3.72 -17.83
CA GLY A 175 -2.06 -2.53 -18.54
C GLY A 175 -2.96 -1.60 -17.73
N MET A 176 -3.01 -1.73 -16.39
CA MET A 176 -3.74 -0.81 -15.53
C MET A 176 -3.06 0.57 -15.50
N ASP A 177 -3.82 1.65 -15.70
CA ASP A 177 -3.32 3.02 -15.55
C ASP A 177 -3.15 3.35 -14.06
N ILE A 178 -1.90 3.49 -13.61
CA ILE A 178 -1.57 3.76 -12.20
C ILE A 178 -1.27 5.25 -12.03
N LYS A 179 -1.94 5.87 -11.05
CA LYS A 179 -1.67 7.23 -10.59
C LYS A 179 -1.32 7.20 -9.11
N ILE A 180 -0.25 7.83 -8.73
CA ILE A 180 0.21 7.91 -7.34
C ILE A 180 0.35 9.36 -6.95
N ALA A 181 -0.07 9.73 -5.74
CA ALA A 181 0.08 11.06 -5.19
C ALA A 181 1.56 11.51 -5.23
N SER A 182 1.81 12.75 -5.62
CA SER A 182 3.17 13.27 -5.89
C SER A 182 4.11 13.27 -4.68
N LYS A 183 3.56 13.25 -3.48
CA LYS A 183 4.33 13.19 -2.22
C LYS A 183 4.55 11.76 -1.71
N SER A 184 3.98 10.77 -2.36
CA SER A 184 4.18 9.37 -1.98
C SER A 184 5.58 8.89 -2.34
N SER A 185 6.14 8.01 -1.50
CA SER A 185 7.40 7.33 -1.80
C SER A 185 7.23 6.13 -2.74
N LEU A 186 5.99 5.70 -3.03
CA LEU A 186 5.74 4.59 -3.94
C LEU A 186 6.27 4.89 -5.33
N LEU A 187 7.05 3.96 -5.89
CA LEU A 187 7.71 4.09 -7.20
C LEU A 187 8.49 5.41 -7.32
N ASP A 188 8.99 5.91 -6.19
CA ASP A 188 9.76 7.15 -6.10
C ASP A 188 9.04 8.36 -6.74
N THR A 189 7.70 8.45 -6.64
CA THR A 189 6.95 9.55 -7.26
C THR A 189 7.29 10.92 -6.68
N ASN A 190 7.80 10.96 -5.45
CA ASN A 190 8.33 12.16 -4.80
C ASN A 190 9.76 12.54 -5.25
N ILE A 191 10.39 11.74 -6.09
CA ILE A 191 11.74 11.97 -6.62
C ILE A 191 11.65 12.50 -8.05
N PRO A 192 12.37 13.57 -8.43
CA PRO A 192 12.42 14.03 -9.82
C PRO A 192 12.88 12.93 -10.78
N GLU A 193 12.27 12.86 -11.98
CA GLU A 193 12.50 11.80 -12.97
C GLU A 193 13.98 11.55 -13.26
N LYS A 194 14.78 12.59 -13.38
CA LYS A 194 16.21 12.47 -13.66
C LYS A 194 16.98 11.64 -12.61
N TYR A 195 16.53 11.65 -11.36
CA TYR A 195 17.19 10.92 -10.27
C TYR A 195 16.74 9.45 -10.17
N LYS A 196 15.69 9.07 -10.86
CA LYS A 196 15.22 7.68 -10.92
C LYS A 196 16.09 6.80 -11.80
N LEU A 197 16.92 7.41 -12.66
CA LEU A 197 17.82 6.70 -13.55
C LEU A 197 19.21 6.59 -12.91
N TYR A 198 19.40 5.59 -12.07
CA TYR A 198 20.67 5.37 -11.36
C TYR A 198 21.85 5.32 -12.32
N GLY A 199 22.90 6.09 -12.03
CA GLY A 199 24.09 6.25 -12.87
C GLY A 199 23.92 7.36 -13.91
N TYR A 200 22.82 7.40 -14.66
CA TYR A 200 22.63 8.43 -15.69
C TYR A 200 22.48 9.84 -15.13
N HIS A 201 21.82 10.00 -13.97
CA HIS A 201 21.68 11.31 -13.31
C HIS A 201 23.01 11.94 -12.91
N ARG A 202 24.08 11.14 -12.82
CA ARG A 202 25.44 11.61 -12.45
C ARG A 202 26.18 12.21 -13.63
N LEU A 203 25.71 11.98 -14.86
CA LEU A 203 26.35 12.54 -16.06
C LEU A 203 26.18 14.06 -16.16
N ASP A 204 25.14 14.60 -15.51
CA ASP A 204 24.83 16.04 -15.59
C ASP A 204 25.54 16.86 -14.51
N ASP A 205 26.29 16.23 -13.60
CA ASP A 205 27.00 16.86 -12.49
C ASP A 205 26.17 18.00 -11.82
N PRO A 206 25.00 17.69 -11.25
CA PRO A 206 24.03 18.69 -10.82
C PRO A 206 24.56 19.50 -9.63
N PRO A 207 24.10 20.75 -9.45
CA PRO A 207 24.40 21.52 -8.26
C PRO A 207 23.79 20.85 -7.03
N VAL A 208 24.56 20.77 -5.97
CA VAL A 208 24.15 20.24 -4.66
C VAL A 208 24.21 21.36 -3.64
N VAL A 209 23.20 21.42 -2.80
CA VAL A 209 23.13 22.34 -1.66
C VAL A 209 23.44 21.55 -0.40
N TYR A 210 24.43 21.97 0.37
CA TYR A 210 24.79 21.32 1.61
C TYR A 210 25.15 22.34 2.69
N PHE A 211 25.08 21.90 3.95
CA PHE A 211 25.50 22.70 5.08
C PHE A 211 26.96 22.34 5.45
N ASP A 212 27.79 23.36 5.53
CA ASP A 212 29.14 23.22 6.01
C ASP A 212 29.44 24.36 7.01
N GLU A 213 29.93 24.03 8.19
CA GLU A 213 30.19 24.96 9.30
C GLU A 213 29.00 25.91 9.59
N GLY A 214 27.78 25.43 9.46
CA GLY A 214 26.56 26.21 9.70
C GLY A 214 26.18 27.16 8.56
N GLN A 215 26.88 27.12 7.44
CA GLN A 215 26.59 27.93 6.26
C GLN A 215 26.04 27.06 5.12
N LEU A 216 25.11 27.62 4.39
CA LEU A 216 24.56 26.98 3.18
C LEU A 216 25.55 27.18 2.03
N LYS A 217 26.05 26.10 1.45
CA LYS A 217 26.94 26.12 0.28
C LYS A 217 26.28 25.44 -0.90
N ILE A 218 26.57 25.92 -2.10
CA ILE A 218 26.12 25.35 -3.38
C ILE A 218 27.38 25.02 -4.17
N THR A 219 27.53 23.78 -4.59
CA THR A 219 28.63 23.32 -5.42
C THR A 219 28.16 22.23 -6.38
N LYS A 220 29.03 21.77 -7.25
CA LYS A 220 28.72 20.62 -8.11
C LYS A 220 28.81 19.33 -7.31
N HIS A 221 28.00 18.34 -7.70
CA HIS A 221 28.00 17.03 -7.04
C HIS A 221 29.39 16.37 -7.04
N SER A 222 30.14 16.53 -8.13
CA SER A 222 31.52 16.03 -8.26
C SER A 222 32.53 16.68 -7.31
N GLU A 223 32.23 17.90 -6.84
CA GLU A 223 33.08 18.68 -5.96
C GLU A 223 32.77 18.44 -4.48
N VAL A 224 31.59 17.87 -4.19
CA VAL A 224 31.25 17.44 -2.83
C VAL A 224 32.16 16.27 -2.48
N GLN A 225 33.19 16.51 -1.73
CA GLN A 225 33.83 15.44 -0.99
C GLN A 225 32.79 14.94 0.01
N MET A 226 32.05 13.94 -0.37
CA MET A 226 31.35 13.15 0.61
C MET A 226 32.44 12.58 1.50
N GLU A 227 32.64 13.19 2.66
CA GLU A 227 33.12 12.40 3.78
C GLU A 227 32.27 11.14 3.72
N HIS A 228 32.88 10.03 3.41
CA HIS A 228 32.23 8.76 3.44
C HIS A 228 31.66 8.66 4.85
N SER A 229 30.38 9.01 5.02
CA SER A 229 29.63 8.32 6.05
C SER A 229 29.96 6.88 5.76
N GLU A 230 30.74 6.24 6.62
CA GLU A 230 31.02 4.81 6.52
C GLU A 230 29.72 4.19 6.06
N PRO A 231 29.70 3.41 4.96
CA PRO A 231 28.51 2.72 4.58
C PRO A 231 28.06 2.13 5.89
N VAL A 232 26.82 2.38 6.31
CA VAL A 232 26.25 1.74 7.51
C VAL A 232 26.41 0.29 7.21
N GLY A 233 27.62 -0.16 7.53
CA GLY A 233 28.02 -1.51 7.25
C GLY A 233 26.97 -2.36 7.91
N ILE A 234 26.44 -3.29 7.20
CA ILE A 234 26.00 -4.55 7.76
C ILE A 234 27.27 -5.20 8.33
N SER A 235 28.00 -4.41 9.13
CA SER A 235 29.18 -4.82 9.84
C SER A 235 28.70 -5.55 11.07
N GLY A 236 28.87 -6.83 11.08
CA GLY A 236 28.84 -7.62 12.27
C GLY A 236 27.74 -8.65 12.36
N ARG A 237 27.13 -9.10 11.29
CA ARG A 237 26.24 -10.27 11.32
C ARG A 237 26.49 -11.25 10.17
N THR A 238 27.73 -11.50 9.85
CA THR A 238 28.06 -12.57 8.92
C THR A 238 28.10 -13.95 9.57
N ASP A 239 28.09 -14.01 10.90
CA ASP A 239 28.33 -15.26 11.61
C ASP A 239 27.07 -16.10 11.87
N ASN A 240 25.88 -15.61 11.52
CA ASN A 240 24.61 -16.33 11.67
C ASN A 240 23.59 -16.02 10.56
N VAL A 241 24.04 -15.86 9.33
CA VAL A 241 23.10 -15.90 8.21
C VAL A 241 22.81 -17.36 7.91
N GLU A 242 21.75 -17.91 8.48
CA GLU A 242 21.14 -19.09 7.89
C GLU A 242 20.79 -18.72 6.44
N VAL A 243 21.41 -19.42 5.49
CA VAL A 243 21.03 -19.35 4.08
C VAL A 243 19.61 -19.91 4.01
N VAL A 244 18.62 -19.02 4.07
CA VAL A 244 17.24 -19.40 3.83
C VAL A 244 17.16 -19.76 2.36
N ASP A 245 16.93 -21.03 2.07
CA ASP A 245 16.63 -21.50 0.73
C ASP A 245 15.54 -20.63 0.09
N THR A 246 15.67 -20.43 -1.20
CA THR A 246 14.84 -19.53 -2.02
C THR A 246 13.39 -19.51 -1.57
N VAL A 247 12.91 -18.35 -1.12
CA VAL A 247 11.52 -18.14 -0.74
C VAL A 247 10.65 -18.36 -1.98
N SER A 248 9.90 -19.46 -1.99
CA SER A 248 8.92 -19.71 -3.04
C SER A 248 7.74 -18.76 -2.86
N LEU A 249 7.47 -17.93 -3.86
CA LEU A 249 6.26 -17.09 -3.91
C LEU A 249 5.01 -17.90 -4.31
N ARG A 250 5.10 -19.25 -4.32
CA ARG A 250 3.92 -20.09 -4.53
C ARG A 250 2.90 -19.82 -3.44
N PRO A 251 1.60 -19.85 -3.77
CA PRO A 251 0.57 -19.75 -2.74
C PRO A 251 0.79 -20.83 -1.70
N PRO A 252 0.60 -20.54 -0.41
CA PRO A 252 0.62 -21.55 0.62
C PRO A 252 -0.46 -22.61 0.34
N GLU A 253 -0.18 -23.86 0.74
CA GLU A 253 -1.15 -24.94 0.56
C GLU A 253 -2.48 -24.59 1.26
N PRO A 254 -3.63 -24.94 0.68
CA PRO A 254 -4.96 -24.46 1.10
C PRO A 254 -5.37 -24.74 2.55
N ASN A 255 -4.64 -25.56 3.26
CA ASN A 255 -5.02 -26.04 4.60
C ASN A 255 -4.19 -25.42 5.75
N LYS A 256 -3.49 -24.29 5.53
CA LYS A 256 -2.60 -23.69 6.54
C LYS A 256 -3.01 -22.29 6.99
N PHE A 257 -4.29 -21.93 6.81
CA PHE A 257 -4.85 -20.70 7.39
C PHE A 257 -5.86 -21.01 8.49
#